data_d2eb2c138d11a97005845744e4329a63
#
_entry.id   d2eb2c138d11a97005845744e4329a63
#
_cell.length_a   1.000
_cell.length_b   1.000
_cell.length_c   1.000
_cell.angle_alpha   90.00
_cell.angle_beta   90.00
_cell.angle_gamma   90.00
#
_symmetry.space_group_name_H-M   'P 1'
#
loop_
_entity.id
_entity.type
_entity.pdbx_description
1 polymer ?
#
loop_
_entity_poly.entity_id
_entity_poly.type
_entity_poly.pdbx_seq_one_letter_code
_entity_poly.pdbx_strand_id
1 'polypeptide(L)'
;MSVRTRWLLLACAAAILVGHSLVYNFVTDDAYISFVYSRNFAEHGELSFNLGHPVEGYTNFSWTVLLGLFMLIKIPPEISSRVLGTLCALGTLWLTFRIVTRALGDKSPWAVVAPILLACSSGFACWTSGGLETQLFTVLVTGALDALVAACERPRAIRRMGVLLAFASMTRPEGPLVAVAFGAARYIQCLVTTRRWLPGKDELYAAAWFLGLWGPWFAWRWWYYGYPFPNTYYVKASGDWVNPAMADEMVAQGYYYLRVWLTQTRLVYMLPFAAIGLAAPDARTPRFALTFGCALLALVYLPYAVSVGGDFMGLHRFIMPMFVIAAIAVVLGLETVFGRWPRVAAAVVVVTVLAFAVTQIDLTRTSTLSCAHRDFAHGPDHCVADHGVIDTPAFLMVYTEDRATIGRAMKDCFRPDDFSILGGAGAQPYFAEMRGIDVFGLVSDTIAHGDPRSRARAGHTKWGSQANLAAYDPTFVFSCYKLHDTPTPPPLGCGWAGFEPITMHIPGLLEQGEYYTFLAKKSRHFDCPGRVK
;
A
#
# COMPACT_ATOMS: atom_id res chain seq x y z
N MET A 1 12.05 -8.04 -33.65
CA MET A 1 13.16 -7.75 -32.70
C MET A 1 13.88 -9.05 -32.35
N SER A 2 15.22 -9.05 -32.21
CA SER A 2 15.96 -10.27 -31.82
C SER A 2 15.71 -10.65 -30.37
N VAL A 3 15.87 -11.94 -30.02
CA VAL A 3 15.74 -12.44 -28.65
C VAL A 3 16.75 -11.73 -27.73
N ARG A 4 17.99 -11.55 -28.19
CA ARG A 4 19.04 -10.84 -27.44
C ARG A 4 18.65 -9.40 -27.12
N THR A 5 18.10 -8.67 -28.09
CA THR A 5 17.66 -7.27 -27.89
C THR A 5 16.54 -7.17 -26.83
N ARG A 6 15.60 -8.11 -26.81
CA ARG A 6 14.52 -8.13 -25.79
C ARG A 6 15.07 -8.31 -24.38
N TRP A 7 15.96 -9.26 -24.19
CA TRP A 7 16.59 -9.49 -22.89
C TRP A 7 17.40 -8.31 -22.42
N LEU A 8 18.12 -7.63 -23.33
CA LEU A 8 18.85 -6.41 -23.00
C LEU A 8 17.90 -5.30 -22.55
N LEU A 9 16.80 -5.08 -23.26
CA LEU A 9 15.81 -4.06 -22.87
C LEU A 9 15.12 -4.38 -21.55
N LEU A 10 14.83 -5.65 -21.27
CA LEU A 10 14.29 -6.06 -19.97
C LEU A 10 15.31 -5.88 -18.85
N ALA A 11 16.57 -6.20 -19.08
CA ALA A 11 17.64 -5.95 -18.13
C ALA A 11 17.83 -4.45 -17.87
N CYS A 12 17.74 -3.61 -18.92
CA CYS A 12 17.73 -2.15 -18.77
C CYS A 12 16.51 -1.68 -17.94
N ALA A 13 15.32 -2.19 -18.23
CA ALA A 13 14.13 -1.86 -17.43
C ALA A 13 14.29 -2.26 -15.95
N ALA A 14 14.84 -3.45 -15.69
CA ALA A 14 15.15 -3.89 -14.34
C ALA A 14 16.17 -2.97 -13.63
N ALA A 15 17.23 -2.58 -14.32
CA ALA A 15 18.24 -1.65 -13.80
C ALA A 15 17.67 -0.26 -13.54
N ILE A 16 16.82 0.25 -14.44
CA ILE A 16 16.10 1.52 -14.27
C ILE A 16 15.21 1.45 -13.03
N LEU A 17 14.43 0.39 -12.87
CA LEU A 17 13.56 0.22 -11.70
C LEU A 17 14.35 0.21 -10.41
N VAL A 18 15.42 -0.58 -10.33
CA VAL A 18 16.26 -0.65 -9.11
C VAL A 18 16.88 0.72 -8.83
N GLY A 19 17.50 1.37 -9.82
CA GLY A 19 18.08 2.69 -9.65
C GLY A 19 17.04 3.74 -9.23
N HIS A 20 15.85 3.71 -9.82
CA HIS A 20 14.76 4.62 -9.48
C HIS A 20 14.21 4.37 -8.07
N SER A 21 14.08 3.11 -7.65
CA SER A 21 13.64 2.77 -6.28
C SER A 21 14.64 3.20 -5.20
N LEU A 22 15.94 3.17 -5.50
CA LEU A 22 16.99 3.62 -4.59
C LEU A 22 16.95 5.14 -4.32
N VAL A 23 16.36 5.93 -5.21
CA VAL A 23 16.14 7.36 -4.98
C VAL A 23 15.17 7.59 -3.82
N TYR A 24 14.17 6.72 -3.69
CA TYR A 24 13.19 6.79 -2.59
C TYR A 24 13.74 6.17 -1.30
N ASN A 25 14.14 4.92 -1.33
CA ASN A 25 14.81 4.15 -0.27
C ASN A 25 14.34 4.46 1.17
N PHE A 26 13.05 4.38 1.43
CA PHE A 26 12.45 4.67 2.74
C PHE A 26 11.60 3.49 3.25
N VAL A 27 11.21 3.57 4.52
CA VAL A 27 10.16 2.75 5.13
C VAL A 27 9.14 3.73 5.73
N THR A 28 7.87 3.54 5.45
CA THR A 28 6.80 4.40 6.01
C THR A 28 6.44 3.99 7.43
N ASP A 29 5.92 4.93 8.22
CA ASP A 29 5.49 4.70 9.61
C ASP A 29 4.49 3.52 9.72
N ASP A 30 3.51 3.44 8.82
CA ASP A 30 2.53 2.35 8.81
C ASP A 30 3.15 0.95 8.63
N ALA A 31 4.34 0.84 8.03
CA ALA A 31 5.01 -0.46 7.89
C ALA A 31 5.42 -1.01 9.26
N TYR A 32 5.79 -0.14 10.19
CA TYR A 32 6.17 -0.54 11.53
C TYR A 32 5.02 -1.10 12.35
N ILE A 33 3.76 -0.77 12.01
CA ILE A 33 2.61 -1.47 12.60
C ILE A 33 2.73 -2.97 12.30
N SER A 34 2.89 -3.33 11.03
CA SER A 34 3.09 -4.73 10.62
C SER A 34 4.36 -5.34 11.21
N PHE A 35 5.42 -4.54 11.38
CA PHE A 35 6.68 -5.01 11.97
C PHE A 35 6.54 -5.35 13.46
N VAL A 36 5.68 -4.65 14.22
CA VAL A 36 5.33 -5.04 15.60
C VAL A 36 4.71 -6.44 15.61
N TYR A 37 3.70 -6.68 14.75
CA TYR A 37 3.08 -8.00 14.62
C TYR A 37 4.07 -9.08 14.17
N SER A 38 4.96 -8.75 13.22
CA SER A 38 5.99 -9.67 12.73
C SER A 38 7.00 -10.03 13.82
N ARG A 39 7.41 -9.05 14.65
CA ARG A 39 8.30 -9.26 15.80
C ARG A 39 7.64 -10.14 16.85
N ASN A 40 6.41 -9.82 17.25
CA ASN A 40 5.69 -10.60 18.26
C ASN A 40 5.42 -12.03 17.77
N PHE A 41 5.15 -12.20 16.48
CA PHE A 41 5.06 -13.54 15.88
C PHE A 41 6.39 -14.28 15.92
N ALA A 42 7.51 -13.64 15.60
CA ALA A 42 8.82 -14.26 15.59
C ALA A 42 9.34 -14.60 17.00
N GLU A 43 9.08 -13.77 17.99
CA GLU A 43 9.62 -13.91 19.34
C GLU A 43 8.69 -14.69 20.28
N HIS A 44 7.37 -14.58 20.10
CA HIS A 44 6.37 -15.12 21.02
C HIS A 44 5.33 -16.03 20.35
N GLY A 45 5.32 -16.15 19.01
CA GLY A 45 4.31 -16.92 18.27
C GLY A 45 2.93 -16.24 18.22
N GLU A 46 2.83 -14.97 18.60
CA GLU A 46 1.58 -14.21 18.64
C GLU A 46 1.50 -13.17 17.53
N LEU A 47 0.40 -13.16 16.77
CA LEU A 47 0.06 -12.10 15.82
C LEU A 47 -0.78 -11.03 16.51
N SER A 48 -0.19 -10.33 17.48
CA SER A 48 -0.83 -9.27 18.27
C SER A 48 0.06 -8.04 18.35
N PHE A 49 -0.54 -6.85 18.52
CA PHE A 49 0.21 -5.61 18.75
C PHE A 49 0.70 -5.54 20.20
N ASN A 50 -0.22 -5.79 21.16
CA ASN A 50 0.11 -5.99 22.57
C ASN A 50 0.00 -7.48 22.89
N LEU A 51 1.02 -8.08 23.47
CA LEU A 51 1.04 -9.50 23.82
C LEU A 51 -0.13 -9.86 24.76
N GLY A 52 -0.76 -11.01 24.49
CA GLY A 52 -1.93 -11.48 25.21
C GLY A 52 -3.25 -10.78 24.86
N HIS A 53 -3.24 -9.82 23.92
CA HIS A 53 -4.42 -9.08 23.48
C HIS A 53 -4.53 -9.11 21.95
N PRO A 54 -5.15 -10.14 21.37
CA PRO A 54 -5.27 -10.28 19.92
C PRO A 54 -6.24 -9.25 19.35
N VAL A 55 -5.72 -8.21 18.73
CA VAL A 55 -6.45 -7.17 17.99
C VAL A 55 -5.88 -7.11 16.57
N GLU A 56 -6.73 -7.07 15.55
CA GLU A 56 -6.27 -7.07 14.17
C GLU A 56 -6.12 -5.64 13.61
N GLY A 57 -4.97 -5.02 13.91
CA GLY A 57 -4.62 -3.68 13.42
C GLY A 57 -3.95 -3.66 12.03
N TYR A 58 -3.70 -4.82 11.43
CA TYR A 58 -3.06 -4.97 10.12
C TYR A 58 -3.99 -5.69 9.14
N THR A 59 -3.73 -5.58 7.84
CA THR A 59 -4.52 -6.23 6.77
C THR A 59 -3.67 -7.10 5.84
N ASN A 60 -2.38 -7.14 6.05
CA ASN A 60 -1.39 -7.71 5.16
C ASN A 60 -0.76 -8.99 5.74
N PHE A 61 -1.61 -9.95 6.12
CA PHE A 61 -1.22 -11.19 6.79
C PHE A 61 -0.03 -11.89 6.12
N SER A 62 -0.10 -12.14 4.80
CA SER A 62 0.99 -12.83 4.09
C SER A 62 2.33 -12.08 4.21
N TRP A 63 2.29 -10.74 4.19
CA TRP A 63 3.46 -9.90 4.34
C TRP A 63 4.01 -9.95 5.76
N THR A 64 3.14 -9.77 6.75
CA THR A 64 3.50 -9.80 8.18
C THR A 64 4.16 -11.12 8.57
N VAL A 65 3.55 -12.25 8.18
CA VAL A 65 4.14 -13.58 8.46
C VAL A 65 5.47 -13.76 7.72
N LEU A 66 5.54 -13.37 6.45
CA LEU A 66 6.78 -13.49 5.67
C LEU A 66 7.93 -12.70 6.30
N LEU A 67 7.68 -11.46 6.75
CA LEU A 67 8.69 -10.66 7.46
C LEU A 67 9.06 -11.28 8.82
N GLY A 68 8.08 -11.80 9.55
CA GLY A 68 8.32 -12.53 10.80
C GLY A 68 9.25 -13.74 10.62
N LEU A 69 9.10 -14.49 9.51
CA LEU A 69 10.00 -15.60 9.18
C LEU A 69 11.44 -15.12 8.92
N PHE A 70 11.63 -13.93 8.30
CA PHE A 70 12.97 -13.34 8.19
C PHE A 70 13.52 -12.87 9.54
N MET A 71 12.67 -12.36 10.43
CA MET A 71 13.09 -11.96 11.78
C MET A 71 13.52 -13.16 12.64
N LEU A 72 12.92 -14.35 12.45
CA LEU A 72 13.39 -15.60 13.10
C LEU A 72 14.87 -15.89 12.81
N ILE A 73 15.35 -15.55 11.62
CA ILE A 73 16.76 -15.71 11.22
C ILE A 73 17.56 -14.40 11.38
N LYS A 74 17.04 -13.48 12.21
CA LYS A 74 17.68 -12.21 12.59
C LYS A 74 17.92 -11.22 11.46
N ILE A 75 17.14 -11.28 10.38
CA ILE A 75 17.15 -10.26 9.32
C ILE A 75 16.15 -9.16 9.70
N PRO A 76 16.57 -7.89 9.84
CA PRO A 76 15.70 -6.78 10.16
C PRO A 76 14.57 -6.60 9.12
N PRO A 77 13.34 -6.25 9.53
CA PRO A 77 12.20 -6.11 8.63
C PRO A 77 12.37 -4.95 7.65
N GLU A 78 13.13 -3.91 8.00
CA GLU A 78 13.47 -2.81 7.10
C GLU A 78 14.29 -3.28 5.90
N ILE A 79 15.17 -4.26 6.07
CA ILE A 79 15.97 -4.84 4.99
C ILE A 79 15.12 -5.84 4.19
N SER A 80 14.50 -6.81 4.88
CA SER A 80 13.72 -7.87 4.22
C SER A 80 12.56 -7.31 3.42
N SER A 81 11.85 -6.27 3.91
CA SER A 81 10.75 -5.65 3.20
C SER A 81 11.19 -4.95 1.90
N ARG A 82 12.31 -4.23 1.92
CA ARG A 82 12.84 -3.58 0.70
C ARG A 82 13.33 -4.59 -0.33
N VAL A 83 14.03 -5.62 0.10
CA VAL A 83 14.52 -6.69 -0.79
C VAL A 83 13.33 -7.43 -1.42
N LEU A 84 12.36 -7.86 -0.63
CA LEU A 84 11.17 -8.54 -1.11
C LEU A 84 10.32 -7.65 -2.02
N GLY A 85 10.13 -6.37 -1.66
CA GLY A 85 9.44 -5.40 -2.49
C GLY A 85 10.09 -5.25 -3.86
N THR A 86 11.44 -5.14 -3.89
CA THR A 86 12.21 -5.08 -5.14
C THR A 86 12.06 -6.35 -5.98
N LEU A 87 12.17 -7.53 -5.37
CA LEU A 87 12.00 -8.81 -6.07
C LEU A 87 10.58 -8.95 -6.64
N CYS A 88 9.54 -8.56 -5.88
CA CYS A 88 8.16 -8.57 -6.34
C CYS A 88 7.94 -7.60 -7.52
N ALA A 89 8.53 -6.40 -7.46
CA ALA A 89 8.45 -5.42 -8.54
C ALA A 89 9.14 -5.93 -9.83
N LEU A 90 10.33 -6.52 -9.71
CA LEU A 90 11.01 -7.18 -10.84
C LEU A 90 10.19 -8.34 -11.39
N GLY A 91 9.57 -9.15 -10.52
CA GLY A 91 8.61 -10.19 -10.90
C GLY A 91 7.42 -9.63 -11.68
N THR A 92 6.90 -8.48 -11.27
CA THR A 92 5.81 -7.77 -11.98
C THR A 92 6.24 -7.32 -13.39
N LEU A 93 7.45 -6.75 -13.55
CA LEU A 93 7.98 -6.41 -14.89
C LEU A 93 8.06 -7.65 -15.79
N TRP A 94 8.58 -8.75 -15.25
CA TRP A 94 8.69 -10.02 -15.97
C TRP A 94 7.32 -10.57 -16.40
N LEU A 95 6.36 -10.61 -15.48
CA LEU A 95 4.99 -11.09 -15.75
C LEU A 95 4.29 -10.19 -16.78
N THR A 96 4.44 -8.86 -16.67
CA THR A 96 3.90 -7.89 -17.62
C THR A 96 4.45 -8.16 -19.03
N PHE A 97 5.76 -8.35 -19.17
CA PHE A 97 6.37 -8.76 -20.44
C PHE A 97 5.77 -10.05 -20.99
N ARG A 98 5.62 -11.08 -20.17
CA ARG A 98 5.04 -12.37 -20.58
C ARG A 98 3.59 -12.23 -21.06
N ILE A 99 2.79 -11.48 -20.31
CA ILE A 99 1.38 -11.26 -20.62
C ILE A 99 1.22 -10.58 -21.98
N VAL A 100 1.97 -9.48 -22.20
CA VAL A 100 1.92 -8.76 -23.48
C VAL A 100 2.48 -9.62 -24.62
N THR A 101 3.53 -10.41 -24.37
CA THR A 101 4.06 -11.36 -25.36
C THR A 101 3.02 -12.40 -25.78
N ARG A 102 2.22 -12.96 -24.84
CA ARG A 102 1.13 -13.89 -25.18
C ARG A 102 0.02 -13.23 -25.99
N ALA A 103 -0.29 -11.95 -25.68
CA ALA A 103 -1.35 -11.23 -26.37
C ALA A 103 -0.97 -10.80 -27.80
N LEU A 104 0.30 -10.47 -28.05
CA LEU A 104 0.79 -9.91 -29.30
C LEU A 104 1.69 -10.87 -30.12
N GLY A 105 2.05 -12.03 -29.54
CA GLY A 105 2.95 -13.01 -30.11
C GLY A 105 4.44 -12.75 -29.82
N ASP A 106 5.22 -13.84 -29.90
CA ASP A 106 6.64 -13.86 -29.47
C ASP A 106 7.56 -12.92 -30.22
N LYS A 107 7.21 -12.49 -31.43
CA LYS A 107 8.05 -11.60 -32.24
C LYS A 107 7.71 -10.12 -32.06
N SER A 108 6.66 -9.78 -31.33
CA SER A 108 6.23 -8.39 -31.17
C SER A 108 7.27 -7.56 -30.41
N PRO A 109 7.70 -6.41 -30.97
CA PRO A 109 8.59 -5.49 -30.25
C PRO A 109 7.89 -4.73 -29.14
N TRP A 110 6.55 -4.68 -29.14
CA TRP A 110 5.73 -3.96 -28.17
C TRP A 110 5.75 -4.60 -26.76
N ALA A 111 6.11 -5.89 -26.68
CA ALA A 111 6.08 -6.62 -25.41
C ALA A 111 6.99 -6.02 -24.32
N VAL A 112 8.08 -5.33 -24.68
CA VAL A 112 9.02 -4.70 -23.74
C VAL A 112 8.59 -3.30 -23.30
N VAL A 113 7.63 -2.66 -23.99
CA VAL A 113 7.28 -1.26 -23.75
C VAL A 113 6.55 -1.09 -22.40
N ALA A 114 5.60 -1.96 -22.10
CA ALA A 114 4.86 -1.89 -20.83
C ALA A 114 5.78 -2.06 -19.59
N PRO A 115 6.70 -3.04 -19.51
CA PRO A 115 7.71 -3.10 -18.46
C PRO A 115 8.59 -1.85 -18.34
N ILE A 116 8.99 -1.24 -19.46
CA ILE A 116 9.80 -0.01 -19.47
C ILE A 116 8.99 1.15 -18.87
N LEU A 117 7.72 1.32 -19.26
CA LEU A 117 6.85 2.34 -18.68
C LEU A 117 6.70 2.14 -17.16
N LEU A 118 6.50 0.91 -16.70
CA LEU A 118 6.44 0.63 -15.26
C LEU A 118 7.75 0.96 -14.55
N ALA A 119 8.89 0.59 -15.11
CA ALA A 119 10.21 0.88 -14.54
C ALA A 119 10.50 2.38 -14.42
N CYS A 120 9.99 3.18 -15.38
CA CYS A 120 10.11 4.63 -15.34
C CYS A 120 9.09 5.30 -14.38
N SER A 121 8.03 4.59 -13.95
CA SER A 121 6.97 5.18 -13.13
C SER A 121 7.42 5.48 -11.72
N SER A 122 7.31 6.75 -11.28
CA SER A 122 7.64 7.20 -9.92
C SER A 122 6.85 6.45 -8.86
N GLY A 123 5.53 6.28 -9.03
CA GLY A 123 4.72 5.56 -8.07
C GLY A 123 5.09 4.09 -7.96
N PHE A 124 5.37 3.43 -9.09
CA PHE A 124 5.77 2.03 -9.08
C PHE A 124 7.14 1.82 -8.42
N ALA A 125 8.11 2.72 -8.69
CA ALA A 125 9.43 2.69 -8.08
C ALA A 125 9.42 3.03 -6.59
N CYS A 126 8.68 4.06 -6.18
CA CYS A 126 8.56 4.50 -4.80
C CYS A 126 8.11 3.35 -3.88
N TRP A 127 7.02 2.70 -4.22
CA TRP A 127 6.42 1.65 -3.38
C TRP A 127 7.13 0.30 -3.49
N THR A 128 8.26 0.26 -4.15
CA THR A 128 9.20 -0.88 -4.10
C THR A 128 9.93 -0.95 -2.77
N SER A 129 10.17 0.21 -2.12
CA SER A 129 10.95 0.31 -0.88
C SER A 129 10.12 0.68 0.36
N GLY A 130 8.89 1.17 0.23
CA GLY A 130 8.09 1.73 1.33
C GLY A 130 7.78 0.83 2.54
N GLY A 131 8.29 -0.40 2.58
CA GLY A 131 8.16 -1.34 3.70
C GLY A 131 6.85 -2.12 3.72
N LEU A 132 5.88 -1.76 2.88
CA LEU A 132 4.54 -2.33 2.82
C LEU A 132 4.38 -3.40 1.74
N GLU A 133 3.30 -4.15 1.79
CA GLU A 133 2.93 -5.28 0.93
C GLU A 133 2.60 -4.93 -0.52
N THR A 134 2.67 -3.66 -0.91
CA THR A 134 2.18 -3.13 -2.19
C THR A 134 2.67 -3.93 -3.40
N GLN A 135 3.98 -4.20 -3.47
CA GLN A 135 4.56 -4.93 -4.60
C GLN A 135 4.26 -6.43 -4.55
N LEU A 136 4.13 -7.03 -3.35
CA LEU A 136 3.70 -8.42 -3.21
C LEU A 136 2.27 -8.59 -3.76
N PHE A 137 1.35 -7.72 -3.36
CA PHE A 137 -0.01 -7.75 -3.88
C PHE A 137 -0.04 -7.57 -5.41
N THR A 138 0.74 -6.62 -5.92
CA THR A 138 0.79 -6.33 -7.36
C THR A 138 1.32 -7.50 -8.17
N VAL A 139 2.37 -8.18 -7.72
CA VAL A 139 2.92 -9.36 -8.42
C VAL A 139 1.96 -10.54 -8.38
N LEU A 140 1.24 -10.74 -7.28
CA LEU A 140 0.22 -11.80 -7.15
C LEU A 140 -0.96 -11.55 -8.10
N VAL A 141 -1.48 -10.32 -8.15
CA VAL A 141 -2.55 -9.92 -9.09
C VAL A 141 -2.08 -10.05 -10.54
N THR A 142 -0.87 -9.59 -10.86
CA THR A 142 -0.29 -9.71 -12.21
C THR A 142 -0.06 -11.18 -12.60
N GLY A 143 0.39 -12.00 -11.64
CA GLY A 143 0.53 -13.45 -11.84
C GLY A 143 -0.80 -14.16 -12.07
N ALA A 144 -1.86 -13.73 -11.38
CA ALA A 144 -3.21 -14.25 -11.60
C ALA A 144 -3.73 -13.86 -13.00
N LEU A 145 -3.45 -12.62 -13.45
CA LEU A 145 -3.75 -12.19 -14.83
C LEU A 145 -2.95 -12.98 -15.86
N ASP A 146 -1.65 -13.28 -15.64
CA ASP A 146 -0.88 -14.18 -16.50
C ASP A 146 -1.48 -15.57 -16.59
N ALA A 147 -1.96 -16.10 -15.46
CA ALA A 147 -2.62 -17.42 -15.43
C ALA A 147 -3.95 -17.41 -16.19
N LEU A 148 -4.73 -16.34 -16.09
CA LEU A 148 -5.98 -16.12 -16.84
C LEU A 148 -5.69 -16.13 -18.36
N VAL A 149 -4.71 -15.35 -18.79
CA VAL A 149 -4.33 -15.24 -20.22
C VAL A 149 -3.76 -16.57 -20.73
N ALA A 150 -2.89 -17.22 -19.94
CA ALA A 150 -2.29 -18.51 -20.29
C ALA A 150 -3.32 -19.64 -20.41
N ALA A 151 -4.47 -19.53 -19.73
CA ALA A 151 -5.53 -20.55 -19.78
C ALA A 151 -6.21 -20.66 -21.16
N CYS A 152 -6.05 -19.67 -22.03
CA CYS A 152 -6.50 -19.74 -23.42
C CYS A 152 -5.72 -20.82 -24.22
N GLU A 153 -4.43 -20.99 -23.94
CA GLU A 153 -3.56 -21.97 -24.58
C GLU A 153 -3.46 -23.27 -23.77
N ARG A 154 -3.47 -23.16 -22.46
CA ARG A 154 -3.26 -24.25 -21.51
C ARG A 154 -4.31 -24.19 -20.39
N PRO A 155 -5.49 -24.82 -20.51
CA PRO A 155 -6.59 -24.70 -19.55
C PRO A 155 -6.17 -24.92 -18.09
N ARG A 156 -5.25 -25.85 -17.82
CA ARG A 156 -4.71 -26.10 -16.48
C ARG A 156 -4.01 -24.89 -15.84
N ALA A 157 -3.59 -23.89 -16.64
CA ALA A 157 -2.95 -22.69 -16.11
C ALA A 157 -3.87 -21.90 -15.16
N ILE A 158 -5.20 -21.99 -15.35
CA ILE A 158 -6.17 -21.31 -14.50
C ILE A 158 -6.12 -21.75 -13.03
N ARG A 159 -5.67 -22.97 -12.74
CA ARG A 159 -5.53 -23.47 -11.37
C ARG A 159 -4.57 -22.62 -10.54
N ARG A 160 -3.49 -22.10 -11.18
CA ARG A 160 -2.55 -21.18 -10.54
C ARG A 160 -3.20 -19.86 -10.16
N MET A 161 -4.20 -19.41 -10.94
CA MET A 161 -4.97 -18.19 -10.61
C MET A 161 -5.63 -18.32 -9.24
N GLY A 162 -6.25 -19.46 -8.92
CA GLY A 162 -6.87 -19.69 -7.62
C GLY A 162 -5.89 -19.56 -6.45
N VAL A 163 -4.70 -20.17 -6.58
CA VAL A 163 -3.64 -20.07 -5.55
C VAL A 163 -3.15 -18.64 -5.37
N LEU A 164 -2.84 -17.96 -6.48
CA LEU A 164 -2.32 -16.59 -6.44
C LEU A 164 -3.34 -15.59 -5.87
N LEU A 165 -4.62 -15.76 -6.19
CA LEU A 165 -5.71 -14.93 -5.66
C LEU A 165 -5.98 -15.21 -4.18
N ALA A 166 -5.80 -16.46 -3.71
CA ALA A 166 -5.87 -16.77 -2.28
C ALA A 166 -4.80 -15.98 -1.50
N PHE A 167 -3.54 -16.03 -1.96
CA PHE A 167 -2.46 -15.26 -1.34
C PHE A 167 -2.65 -13.75 -1.50
N ALA A 168 -3.16 -13.27 -2.64
CA ALA A 168 -3.52 -11.85 -2.80
C ALA A 168 -4.59 -11.43 -1.78
N SER A 169 -5.58 -12.30 -1.51
CA SER A 169 -6.65 -12.03 -0.52
C SER A 169 -6.15 -12.07 0.93
N MET A 170 -5.07 -12.80 1.21
CA MET A 170 -4.37 -12.76 2.49
C MET A 170 -3.37 -11.61 2.60
N THR A 171 -3.04 -10.96 1.47
CA THR A 171 -2.09 -9.84 1.42
C THR A 171 -2.80 -8.50 1.53
N ARG A 172 -4.00 -8.38 0.95
CA ARG A 172 -4.81 -7.15 1.02
C ARG A 172 -6.31 -7.49 0.99
N PRO A 173 -7.14 -6.69 1.70
CA PRO A 173 -8.58 -6.91 1.76
C PRO A 173 -9.29 -6.75 0.40
N GLU A 174 -8.65 -6.13 -0.59
CA GLU A 174 -9.17 -6.03 -1.97
C GLU A 174 -8.94 -7.31 -2.78
N GLY A 175 -8.18 -8.28 -2.28
CA GLY A 175 -7.91 -9.54 -2.98
C GLY A 175 -9.15 -10.33 -3.39
N PRO A 176 -10.16 -10.52 -2.53
CA PRO A 176 -11.42 -11.14 -2.92
C PRO A 176 -12.14 -10.42 -4.07
N LEU A 177 -12.06 -9.07 -4.11
CA LEU A 177 -12.61 -8.27 -5.19
C LEU A 177 -11.92 -8.59 -6.53
N VAL A 178 -10.59 -8.73 -6.52
CA VAL A 178 -9.80 -9.16 -7.68
C VAL A 178 -10.19 -10.58 -8.10
N ALA A 179 -10.42 -11.48 -7.13
CA ALA A 179 -10.83 -12.86 -7.40
C ALA A 179 -12.19 -12.91 -8.09
N VAL A 180 -13.15 -12.09 -7.65
CA VAL A 180 -14.46 -11.97 -8.32
C VAL A 180 -14.30 -11.42 -9.74
N ALA A 181 -13.52 -10.39 -9.95
CA ALA A 181 -13.29 -9.77 -11.27
C ALA A 181 -12.68 -10.79 -12.26
N PHE A 182 -11.60 -11.47 -11.89
CA PHE A 182 -10.93 -12.45 -12.77
C PHE A 182 -11.73 -13.75 -12.92
N GLY A 183 -12.43 -14.18 -11.86
CA GLY A 183 -13.37 -15.31 -11.93
C GLY A 183 -14.50 -15.03 -12.91
N ALA A 184 -15.11 -13.85 -12.84
CA ALA A 184 -16.15 -13.40 -13.77
C ALA A 184 -15.62 -13.27 -15.20
N ALA A 185 -14.41 -12.71 -15.39
CA ALA A 185 -13.77 -12.62 -16.70
C ALA A 185 -13.60 -13.99 -17.33
N ARG A 186 -13.09 -14.97 -16.58
CA ARG A 186 -12.92 -16.32 -17.06
C ARG A 186 -14.26 -17.00 -17.34
N TYR A 187 -15.23 -16.86 -16.45
CA TYR A 187 -16.55 -17.46 -16.61
C TYR A 187 -17.25 -16.94 -17.87
N ILE A 188 -17.28 -15.63 -18.07
CA ILE A 188 -17.89 -15.00 -19.26
C ILE A 188 -17.15 -15.45 -20.53
N GLN A 189 -15.82 -15.47 -20.51
CA GLN A 189 -15.03 -15.96 -21.64
C GLN A 189 -15.41 -17.41 -21.98
N CYS A 190 -15.49 -18.31 -21.00
CA CYS A 190 -15.89 -19.70 -21.22
C CYS A 190 -17.33 -19.80 -21.76
N LEU A 191 -18.25 -19.04 -21.20
CA LEU A 191 -19.65 -19.00 -21.65
C LEU A 191 -19.76 -18.61 -23.13
N VAL A 192 -19.07 -17.55 -23.53
CA VAL A 192 -19.09 -17.05 -24.91
C VAL A 192 -18.42 -18.02 -25.89
N THR A 193 -17.31 -18.64 -25.48
CA THR A 193 -16.51 -19.51 -26.37
C THR A 193 -17.02 -20.95 -26.47
N THR A 194 -17.54 -21.48 -25.37
CA THR A 194 -17.97 -22.90 -25.29
C THR A 194 -19.48 -23.06 -25.22
N ARG A 195 -20.24 -21.99 -24.97
CA ARG A 195 -21.69 -21.97 -24.72
C ARG A 195 -22.13 -22.88 -23.56
N ARG A 196 -21.23 -23.18 -22.63
CA ARG A 196 -21.52 -24.01 -21.45
C ARG A 196 -21.71 -23.09 -20.23
N TRP A 197 -22.82 -23.29 -19.51
CA TRP A 197 -23.13 -22.59 -18.28
C TRP A 197 -22.33 -23.06 -17.08
N LEU A 198 -21.93 -24.34 -17.08
CA LEU A 198 -21.17 -24.91 -15.97
C LEU A 198 -19.67 -24.75 -16.20
N PRO A 199 -18.93 -24.33 -15.16
CA PRO A 199 -17.48 -24.22 -15.21
C PRO A 199 -16.85 -25.60 -15.49
N GLY A 200 -15.73 -25.58 -16.18
CA GLY A 200 -14.95 -26.79 -16.45
C GLY A 200 -14.19 -27.30 -15.21
N LYS A 201 -13.60 -28.49 -15.31
CA LYS A 201 -12.83 -29.07 -14.19
C LYS A 201 -11.68 -28.18 -13.72
N ASP A 202 -11.00 -27.48 -14.63
CA ASP A 202 -9.87 -26.63 -14.28
C ASP A 202 -10.29 -25.36 -13.55
N GLU A 203 -11.45 -24.79 -13.89
CA GLU A 203 -12.07 -23.67 -13.19
C GLU A 203 -12.55 -24.10 -11.78
N LEU A 204 -13.13 -25.29 -11.66
CA LEU A 204 -13.51 -25.85 -10.34
C LEU A 204 -12.27 -26.10 -9.46
N TYR A 205 -11.17 -26.60 -10.01
CA TYR A 205 -9.91 -26.72 -9.27
C TYR A 205 -9.35 -25.37 -8.86
N ALA A 206 -9.46 -24.33 -9.72
CA ALA A 206 -9.03 -22.97 -9.35
C ALA A 206 -9.84 -22.44 -8.16
N ALA A 207 -11.18 -22.61 -8.20
CA ALA A 207 -12.05 -22.24 -7.09
C ALA A 207 -11.75 -23.05 -5.82
N ALA A 208 -11.51 -24.35 -5.95
CA ALA A 208 -11.15 -25.23 -4.84
C ALA A 208 -9.82 -24.83 -4.19
N TRP A 209 -8.80 -24.47 -4.99
CA TRP A 209 -7.54 -23.94 -4.45
C TRP A 209 -7.72 -22.60 -3.75
N PHE A 210 -8.51 -21.71 -4.34
CA PHE A 210 -8.80 -20.41 -3.70
C PHE A 210 -9.50 -20.61 -2.34
N LEU A 211 -10.61 -21.34 -2.34
CA LEU A 211 -11.40 -21.57 -1.12
C LEU A 211 -10.66 -22.43 -0.08
N GLY A 212 -9.89 -23.43 -0.54
CA GLY A 212 -9.13 -24.32 0.34
C GLY A 212 -7.94 -23.67 1.02
N LEU A 213 -7.39 -22.58 0.46
CA LEU A 213 -6.31 -21.81 1.08
C LEU A 213 -6.85 -20.61 1.85
N TRP A 214 -7.69 -19.79 1.22
CA TRP A 214 -8.22 -18.56 1.83
C TRP A 214 -9.28 -18.84 2.90
N GLY A 215 -10.16 -19.83 2.68
CA GLY A 215 -11.28 -20.13 3.58
C GLY A 215 -10.83 -20.53 5.01
N PRO A 216 -9.94 -21.53 5.17
CA PRO A 216 -9.42 -21.90 6.49
C PRO A 216 -8.67 -20.75 7.18
N TRP A 217 -7.88 -19.95 6.44
CA TRP A 217 -7.24 -18.76 6.98
C TRP A 217 -8.27 -17.74 7.47
N PHE A 218 -9.31 -17.46 6.67
CA PHE A 218 -10.35 -16.51 7.04
C PHE A 218 -11.13 -16.97 8.29
N ALA A 219 -11.45 -18.27 8.38
CA ALA A 219 -12.12 -18.85 9.54
C ALA A 219 -11.25 -18.79 10.81
N TRP A 220 -9.95 -19.17 10.69
CA TRP A 220 -8.98 -19.04 11.77
C TRP A 220 -8.83 -17.60 12.25
N ARG A 221 -8.63 -16.66 11.35
CA ARG A 221 -8.49 -15.24 11.62
C ARG A 221 -9.72 -14.68 12.36
N TRP A 222 -10.94 -15.01 11.90
CA TRP A 222 -12.17 -14.61 12.55
C TRP A 222 -12.28 -15.18 13.97
N TRP A 223 -11.95 -16.44 14.15
CA TRP A 223 -11.90 -17.06 15.47
C TRP A 223 -10.85 -16.42 16.39
N TYR A 224 -9.65 -16.12 15.87
CA TYR A 224 -8.52 -15.59 16.63
C TYR A 224 -8.74 -14.14 17.08
N TYR A 225 -9.25 -13.28 16.22
CA TYR A 225 -9.48 -11.85 16.50
C TYR A 225 -10.92 -11.53 16.95
N GLY A 226 -11.88 -12.43 16.82
CA GLY A 226 -13.27 -12.26 17.23
C GLY A 226 -14.16 -11.47 16.27
N TYR A 227 -13.61 -10.85 15.22
CA TYR A 227 -14.34 -10.05 14.25
C TYR A 227 -14.16 -10.54 12.81
N PRO A 228 -15.21 -10.44 11.95
CA PRO A 228 -15.14 -10.90 10.57
C PRO A 228 -14.23 -10.04 9.68
N PHE A 229 -13.96 -8.79 10.08
CA PHE A 229 -13.06 -7.88 9.35
C PHE A 229 -12.05 -7.25 10.30
N PRO A 230 -10.87 -6.82 9.80
CA PRO A 230 -9.85 -6.14 10.61
C PRO A 230 -10.31 -4.74 11.01
N ASN A 231 -9.71 -4.18 12.06
CA ASN A 231 -10.04 -2.83 12.54
C ASN A 231 -9.90 -1.77 11.44
N THR A 232 -8.96 -1.94 10.52
CA THR A 232 -8.80 -1.05 9.37
C THR A 232 -10.06 -0.98 8.49
N TYR A 233 -10.86 -2.06 8.40
CA TYR A 233 -12.15 -2.03 7.70
C TYR A 233 -13.16 -1.14 8.43
N TYR A 234 -13.31 -1.32 9.75
CA TYR A 234 -14.26 -0.54 10.55
C TYR A 234 -13.89 0.93 10.63
N VAL A 235 -12.61 1.23 10.59
CA VAL A 235 -12.11 2.61 10.56
C VAL A 235 -12.25 3.23 9.16
N LYS A 236 -11.97 2.49 8.09
CA LYS A 236 -11.86 3.04 6.72
C LYS A 236 -13.09 2.83 5.87
N ALA A 237 -13.68 1.64 5.88
CA ALA A 237 -14.63 1.17 4.86
C ALA A 237 -16.00 0.76 5.39
N SER A 238 -16.22 0.69 6.71
CA SER A 238 -17.53 0.30 7.24
C SER A 238 -18.60 1.30 6.83
N GLY A 239 -19.77 0.78 6.44
CA GLY A 239 -20.91 1.58 6.00
C GLY A 239 -21.58 2.41 7.10
N ASP A 240 -21.13 2.30 8.35
CA ASP A 240 -21.66 3.04 9.50
C ASP A 240 -21.20 4.52 9.44
N TRP A 241 -21.66 5.21 8.45
CA TRP A 241 -21.48 6.64 8.31
C TRP A 241 -22.44 7.35 9.25
N VAL A 242 -21.91 7.89 10.33
CA VAL A 242 -22.67 8.67 11.28
C VAL A 242 -23.17 9.98 10.68
N ASN A 243 -22.45 10.51 9.70
CA ASN A 243 -22.79 11.73 8.99
C ASN A 243 -22.74 11.50 7.46
N PRO A 244 -23.87 11.64 6.74
CA PRO A 244 -23.90 11.53 5.27
C PRO A 244 -22.94 12.50 4.55
N ALA A 245 -22.77 13.73 5.06
CA ALA A 245 -21.83 14.68 4.49
C ALA A 245 -20.37 14.17 4.52
N MET A 246 -20.00 13.41 5.55
CA MET A 246 -18.70 12.78 5.64
C MET A 246 -18.51 11.68 4.57
N ALA A 247 -19.59 10.95 4.23
CA ALA A 247 -19.55 9.97 3.14
C ALA A 247 -19.30 10.64 1.79
N ASP A 248 -20.00 11.75 1.52
CA ASP A 248 -19.84 12.52 0.29
C ASP A 248 -18.42 13.11 0.19
N GLU A 249 -17.86 13.61 1.29
CA GLU A 249 -16.50 14.12 1.34
C GLU A 249 -15.47 13.02 1.07
N MET A 250 -15.64 11.81 1.61
CA MET A 250 -14.76 10.66 1.32
C MET A 250 -14.81 10.27 -0.17
N VAL A 251 -15.99 10.23 -0.76
CA VAL A 251 -16.14 9.97 -2.20
C VAL A 251 -15.48 11.06 -3.03
N ALA A 252 -15.64 12.33 -2.65
CA ALA A 252 -14.96 13.45 -3.30
C ALA A 252 -13.44 13.33 -3.23
N GLN A 253 -12.88 12.94 -2.07
CA GLN A 253 -11.45 12.66 -1.92
C GLN A 253 -11.00 11.49 -2.80
N GLY A 254 -11.81 10.45 -2.95
CA GLY A 254 -11.53 9.32 -3.83
C GLY A 254 -11.47 9.73 -5.31
N TYR A 255 -12.39 10.56 -5.78
CA TYR A 255 -12.32 11.14 -7.13
C TYR A 255 -11.09 12.03 -7.30
N TYR A 256 -10.78 12.85 -6.30
CA TYR A 256 -9.57 13.66 -6.29
C TYR A 256 -8.32 12.79 -6.40
N TYR A 257 -8.22 11.72 -5.62
CA TYR A 257 -7.13 10.74 -5.66
C TYR A 257 -6.93 10.14 -7.06
N LEU A 258 -8.01 9.73 -7.74
CA LEU A 258 -7.94 9.24 -9.11
C LEU A 258 -7.53 10.33 -10.11
N ARG A 259 -8.04 11.56 -9.95
CA ARG A 259 -7.65 12.69 -10.80
C ARG A 259 -6.15 12.96 -10.69
N VAL A 260 -5.62 12.98 -9.46
CA VAL A 260 -4.18 13.18 -9.22
C VAL A 260 -3.36 12.05 -9.86
N TRP A 261 -3.79 10.80 -9.72
CA TRP A 261 -3.15 9.68 -10.40
C TRP A 261 -3.09 9.84 -11.91
N LEU A 262 -4.22 10.15 -12.55
CA LEU A 262 -4.31 10.32 -14.00
C LEU A 262 -3.42 11.47 -14.50
N THR A 263 -3.34 12.56 -13.75
CA THR A 263 -2.53 13.72 -14.12
C THR A 263 -1.03 13.51 -13.86
N GLN A 264 -0.65 12.97 -12.72
CA GLN A 264 0.75 12.69 -12.38
C GLN A 264 1.36 11.62 -13.27
N THR A 265 0.61 10.57 -13.61
CA THR A 265 1.07 9.54 -14.56
C THR A 265 0.91 9.95 -16.02
N ARG A 266 0.37 11.14 -16.30
CA ARG A 266 0.04 11.59 -17.66
C ARG A 266 -0.91 10.65 -18.42
N LEU A 267 -1.53 9.71 -17.73
CA LEU A 267 -2.45 8.73 -18.32
C LEU A 267 -3.68 9.42 -18.94
N VAL A 268 -4.07 10.58 -18.42
CA VAL A 268 -5.16 11.39 -18.98
C VAL A 268 -5.00 11.63 -20.48
N TYR A 269 -3.76 11.83 -20.99
CA TYR A 269 -3.48 12.01 -22.40
C TYR A 269 -3.47 10.71 -23.20
N MET A 270 -3.33 9.58 -22.52
CA MET A 270 -3.26 8.24 -23.11
C MET A 270 -4.57 7.46 -23.00
N LEU A 271 -5.61 8.03 -22.36
CA LEU A 271 -6.90 7.38 -22.19
C LEU A 271 -7.54 6.87 -23.50
N PRO A 272 -7.50 7.62 -24.64
CA PRO A 272 -8.03 7.08 -25.90
C PRO A 272 -7.31 5.82 -26.36
N PHE A 273 -5.97 5.78 -26.24
CA PHE A 273 -5.21 4.57 -26.55
C PHE A 273 -5.48 3.43 -25.58
N ALA A 274 -5.59 3.72 -24.27
CA ALA A 274 -5.95 2.71 -23.28
C ALA A 274 -7.34 2.10 -23.57
N ALA A 275 -8.32 2.93 -23.94
CA ALA A 275 -9.64 2.46 -24.33
C ALA A 275 -9.61 1.58 -25.59
N ILE A 276 -8.88 1.98 -26.63
CA ILE A 276 -8.66 1.17 -27.84
C ILE A 276 -7.94 -0.15 -27.47
N GLY A 277 -6.95 -0.08 -26.58
CA GLY A 277 -6.17 -1.25 -26.14
C GLY A 277 -7.01 -2.26 -25.36
N LEU A 278 -8.04 -1.83 -24.66
CA LEU A 278 -8.97 -2.70 -23.95
C LEU A 278 -10.06 -3.29 -24.86
N ALA A 279 -10.20 -2.84 -26.10
CA ALA A 279 -11.10 -3.43 -27.06
C ALA A 279 -10.47 -4.68 -27.70
N ALA A 280 -11.17 -5.82 -27.66
CA ALA A 280 -10.70 -7.07 -28.27
C ALA A 280 -11.86 -7.78 -28.97
N PRO A 281 -11.69 -8.09 -30.26
CA PRO A 281 -12.81 -8.56 -31.09
C PRO A 281 -13.11 -10.07 -30.93
N ASP A 282 -12.14 -10.91 -30.55
CA ASP A 282 -12.31 -12.36 -30.53
C ASP A 282 -12.07 -12.96 -29.14
N ALA A 283 -13.14 -13.47 -28.54
CA ALA A 283 -13.17 -14.08 -27.21
C ALA A 283 -12.27 -15.33 -27.03
N ARG A 284 -11.81 -15.93 -28.14
CA ARG A 284 -10.95 -17.11 -28.12
C ARG A 284 -9.47 -16.79 -27.97
N THR A 285 -9.09 -15.54 -28.08
CA THR A 285 -7.68 -15.11 -28.07
C THR A 285 -7.15 -14.81 -26.66
N PRO A 286 -5.83 -14.99 -26.42
CA PRO A 286 -5.17 -14.49 -25.21
C PRO A 286 -5.35 -12.98 -25.04
N ARG A 287 -5.41 -12.23 -26.14
CA ARG A 287 -5.65 -10.78 -26.11
C ARG A 287 -7.00 -10.43 -25.50
N PHE A 288 -8.07 -11.15 -25.85
CA PHE A 288 -9.38 -10.94 -25.22
C PHE A 288 -9.35 -11.23 -23.72
N ALA A 289 -8.78 -12.37 -23.31
CA ALA A 289 -8.67 -12.71 -21.89
C ALA A 289 -7.93 -11.61 -21.11
N LEU A 290 -6.85 -11.05 -21.68
CA LEU A 290 -6.10 -9.96 -21.10
C LEU A 290 -6.94 -8.69 -20.99
N THR A 291 -7.48 -8.20 -22.10
CA THR A 291 -8.17 -6.90 -22.14
C THR A 291 -9.46 -6.94 -21.33
N PHE A 292 -10.19 -8.05 -21.39
CA PHE A 292 -11.43 -8.23 -20.64
C PHE A 292 -11.17 -8.36 -19.14
N GLY A 293 -10.13 -9.12 -18.74
CA GLY A 293 -9.67 -9.20 -17.35
C GLY A 293 -9.25 -7.85 -16.80
N CYS A 294 -8.46 -7.09 -17.57
CA CYS A 294 -8.06 -5.73 -17.21
C CYS A 294 -9.27 -4.78 -17.06
N ALA A 295 -10.21 -4.82 -18.01
CA ALA A 295 -11.41 -3.98 -17.99
C ALA A 295 -12.30 -4.28 -16.79
N LEU A 296 -12.58 -5.57 -16.51
CA LEU A 296 -13.38 -5.94 -15.34
C LEU A 296 -12.71 -5.58 -14.02
N LEU A 297 -11.39 -5.79 -13.92
CA LEU A 297 -10.67 -5.39 -12.72
C LEU A 297 -10.73 -3.86 -12.53
N ALA A 298 -10.49 -3.08 -13.57
CA ALA A 298 -10.59 -1.62 -13.47
C ALA A 298 -12.02 -1.16 -13.11
N LEU A 299 -13.05 -1.77 -13.71
CA LEU A 299 -14.45 -1.47 -13.45
C LEU A 299 -14.87 -1.72 -12.00
N VAL A 300 -14.26 -2.68 -11.32
CA VAL A 300 -14.60 -3.02 -9.94
C VAL A 300 -13.68 -2.31 -8.95
N TYR A 301 -12.39 -2.25 -9.26
CA TYR A 301 -11.36 -1.75 -8.33
C TYR A 301 -11.36 -0.21 -8.21
N LEU A 302 -11.54 0.51 -9.33
CA LEU A 302 -11.53 1.97 -9.28
C LEU A 302 -12.72 2.57 -8.53
N PRO A 303 -13.98 2.12 -8.72
CA PRO A 303 -15.11 2.56 -7.90
C PRO A 303 -14.92 2.21 -6.41
N TYR A 304 -14.37 1.04 -6.09
CA TYR A 304 -14.03 0.70 -4.71
C TYR A 304 -13.00 1.69 -4.13
N ALA A 305 -11.93 2.02 -4.87
CA ALA A 305 -10.95 2.99 -4.41
C ALA A 305 -11.57 4.38 -4.17
N VAL A 306 -12.53 4.79 -5.01
CA VAL A 306 -13.30 6.04 -4.81
C VAL A 306 -14.15 5.97 -3.55
N SER A 307 -14.86 4.86 -3.32
CA SER A 307 -15.79 4.73 -2.20
C SER A 307 -15.12 4.81 -0.83
N VAL A 308 -13.84 4.43 -0.73
CA VAL A 308 -13.05 4.48 0.51
C VAL A 308 -12.16 5.74 0.63
N GLY A 309 -12.32 6.71 -0.28
CA GLY A 309 -11.56 7.97 -0.26
C GLY A 309 -10.13 7.89 -0.83
N GLY A 310 -9.78 6.79 -1.51
CA GLY A 310 -8.42 6.56 -1.98
C GLY A 310 -7.44 6.22 -0.85
N ASP A 311 -6.27 6.87 -0.86
CA ASP A 311 -5.22 6.73 0.16
C ASP A 311 -4.60 8.10 0.46
N PHE A 312 -4.21 8.31 1.71
CA PHE A 312 -3.49 9.52 2.11
C PHE A 312 -2.00 9.49 1.74
N MET A 313 -1.45 8.33 1.43
CA MET A 313 -0.05 8.20 1.01
C MET A 313 0.12 8.49 -0.47
N GLY A 314 1.08 9.34 -0.79
CA GLY A 314 1.37 9.80 -2.15
C GLY A 314 1.82 8.70 -3.10
N LEU A 315 1.85 9.05 -4.38
CA LEU A 315 2.26 8.17 -5.47
C LEU A 315 1.44 6.86 -5.59
N HIS A 316 0.21 6.86 -5.03
CA HIS A 316 -0.89 5.97 -5.38
C HIS A 316 -0.67 4.46 -5.13
N ARG A 317 -0.07 4.08 -3.97
CA ARG A 317 0.15 2.66 -3.62
C ARG A 317 -1.12 1.81 -3.63
N PHE A 318 -2.25 2.44 -3.23
CA PHE A 318 -3.51 1.73 -3.08
C PHE A 318 -4.03 1.12 -4.38
N ILE A 319 -3.78 1.78 -5.51
CA ILE A 319 -4.19 1.33 -6.84
C ILE A 319 -3.03 0.80 -7.68
N MET A 320 -1.96 0.28 -7.06
CA MET A 320 -0.76 -0.16 -7.79
C MET A 320 -1.02 -1.19 -8.91
N PRO A 321 -1.94 -2.17 -8.80
CA PRO A 321 -2.29 -3.03 -9.93
C PRO A 321 -2.80 -2.26 -11.15
N MET A 322 -3.40 -1.07 -10.96
CA MET A 322 -3.90 -0.24 -12.06
C MET A 322 -2.76 0.38 -12.88
N PHE A 323 -1.56 0.55 -12.32
CA PHE A 323 -0.37 0.95 -13.07
C PHE A 323 0.00 -0.10 -14.12
N VAL A 324 -0.06 -1.37 -13.74
CA VAL A 324 0.20 -2.50 -14.65
C VAL A 324 -0.85 -2.54 -15.77
N ILE A 325 -2.13 -2.44 -15.40
CA ILE A 325 -3.24 -2.43 -16.36
C ILE A 325 -3.13 -1.25 -17.32
N ALA A 326 -2.85 -0.05 -16.81
CA ALA A 326 -2.71 1.15 -17.62
C ALA A 326 -1.56 1.03 -18.62
N ALA A 327 -0.39 0.56 -18.16
CA ALA A 327 0.76 0.34 -19.04
C ALA A 327 0.44 -0.66 -20.16
N ILE A 328 -0.21 -1.78 -19.82
CA ILE A 328 -0.64 -2.80 -20.80
C ILE A 328 -1.66 -2.20 -21.77
N ALA A 329 -2.69 -1.55 -21.28
CA ALA A 329 -3.78 -1.01 -22.10
C ALA A 329 -3.26 0.05 -23.10
N VAL A 330 -2.41 0.98 -22.64
CA VAL A 330 -1.77 1.98 -23.50
C VAL A 330 -0.94 1.32 -24.60
N VAL A 331 -0.12 0.33 -24.25
CA VAL A 331 0.75 -0.36 -25.22
C VAL A 331 -0.06 -1.13 -26.26
N LEU A 332 -1.12 -1.83 -25.84
CA LEU A 332 -2.02 -2.53 -26.76
C LEU A 332 -2.75 -1.54 -27.69
N GLY A 333 -3.15 -0.37 -27.18
CA GLY A 333 -3.77 0.65 -28.00
C GLY A 333 -2.83 1.28 -29.02
N LEU A 334 -1.61 1.64 -28.61
CA LEU A 334 -0.58 2.15 -29.52
C LEU A 334 -0.24 1.10 -30.59
N GLU A 335 -0.13 -0.16 -30.20
CA GLU A 335 0.09 -1.26 -31.15
C GLU A 335 -1.07 -1.38 -32.15
N THR A 336 -2.30 -1.30 -31.70
CA THR A 336 -3.49 -1.37 -32.57
C THR A 336 -3.50 -0.25 -33.59
N VAL A 337 -3.14 0.98 -33.19
CA VAL A 337 -3.17 2.16 -34.06
C VAL A 337 -1.96 2.19 -35.00
N PHE A 338 -0.76 1.98 -34.47
CA PHE A 338 0.48 2.25 -35.19
C PHE A 338 1.24 0.98 -35.64
N GLY A 339 0.86 -0.20 -35.19
CA GLY A 339 1.62 -1.43 -35.38
C GLY A 339 1.86 -1.82 -36.84
N ARG A 340 0.97 -1.37 -37.76
CA ARG A 340 1.10 -1.61 -39.19
C ARG A 340 2.19 -0.75 -39.90
N TRP A 341 2.70 0.29 -39.23
CA TRP A 341 3.73 1.19 -39.74
C TRP A 341 4.99 1.14 -38.87
N PRO A 342 5.94 0.20 -39.10
CA PRO A 342 7.05 -0.06 -38.17
C PRO A 342 7.92 1.15 -37.84
N ARG A 343 8.17 2.05 -38.78
CA ARG A 343 8.96 3.26 -38.52
C ARG A 343 8.22 4.27 -37.66
N VAL A 344 6.94 4.47 -37.93
CA VAL A 344 6.06 5.34 -37.14
C VAL A 344 5.89 4.75 -35.73
N ALA A 345 5.64 3.46 -35.64
CA ALA A 345 5.53 2.73 -34.38
C ALA A 345 6.80 2.91 -33.52
N ALA A 346 7.99 2.75 -34.11
CA ALA A 346 9.24 2.95 -33.39
C ALA A 346 9.38 4.39 -32.86
N ALA A 347 9.08 5.39 -33.71
CA ALA A 347 9.12 6.80 -33.31
C ALA A 347 8.11 7.11 -32.20
N VAL A 348 6.86 6.62 -32.32
CA VAL A 348 5.81 6.79 -31.29
C VAL A 348 6.23 6.16 -29.96
N VAL A 349 6.79 4.93 -29.96
CA VAL A 349 7.28 4.27 -28.74
C VAL A 349 8.38 5.10 -28.08
N VAL A 350 9.39 5.54 -28.86
CA VAL A 350 10.52 6.32 -28.33
C VAL A 350 10.00 7.64 -27.72
N VAL A 351 9.15 8.37 -28.44
CA VAL A 351 8.60 9.64 -27.97
C VAL A 351 7.75 9.41 -26.70
N THR A 352 6.89 8.39 -26.69
CA THR A 352 6.04 8.08 -25.51
C THR A 352 6.89 7.73 -24.29
N VAL A 353 7.88 6.84 -24.44
CA VAL A 353 8.75 6.44 -23.32
C VAL A 353 9.58 7.62 -22.82
N LEU A 354 10.18 8.40 -23.70
CA LEU A 354 10.99 9.56 -23.29
C LEU A 354 10.14 10.65 -22.63
N ALA A 355 9.00 11.01 -23.23
CA ALA A 355 8.09 11.99 -22.64
C ALA A 355 7.60 11.53 -21.27
N PHE A 356 7.22 10.26 -21.13
CA PHE A 356 6.81 9.70 -19.85
C PHE A 356 7.98 9.73 -18.85
N ALA A 357 9.17 9.24 -19.22
CA ALA A 357 10.34 9.21 -18.32
C ALA A 357 10.70 10.62 -17.81
N VAL A 358 10.70 11.63 -18.66
CA VAL A 358 10.98 13.03 -18.27
C VAL A 358 9.96 13.51 -17.24
N THR A 359 8.66 13.26 -17.47
CA THR A 359 7.62 13.66 -16.50
C THR A 359 7.71 12.91 -15.18
N GLN A 360 8.13 11.63 -15.21
CA GLN A 360 8.30 10.84 -13.99
C GLN A 360 9.57 11.21 -13.22
N ILE A 361 10.65 11.62 -13.88
CA ILE A 361 11.85 12.18 -13.24
C ILE A 361 11.48 13.48 -12.52
N ASP A 362 10.71 14.36 -13.16
CA ASP A 362 10.23 15.59 -12.54
C ASP A 362 9.32 15.30 -11.32
N LEU A 363 8.40 14.35 -11.45
CA LEU A 363 7.55 13.91 -10.34
C LEU A 363 8.37 13.31 -9.20
N THR A 364 9.39 12.48 -9.49
CA THR A 364 10.30 11.95 -8.47
C THR A 364 11.00 13.07 -7.74
N ARG A 365 11.56 14.03 -8.50
CA ARG A 365 12.25 15.18 -7.92
C ARG A 365 11.33 16.00 -7.01
N THR A 366 10.15 16.35 -7.47
CA THR A 366 9.21 17.17 -6.69
C THR A 366 8.65 16.45 -5.48
N SER A 367 8.43 15.14 -5.55
CA SER A 367 7.90 14.34 -4.44
C SER A 367 8.94 13.95 -3.37
N THR A 368 10.25 14.01 -3.70
CA THR A 368 11.33 13.66 -2.76
C THR A 368 12.11 14.87 -2.25
N LEU A 369 12.35 15.86 -3.10
CA LEU A 369 13.26 16.97 -2.76
C LEU A 369 12.55 18.20 -2.21
N SER A 370 11.30 18.44 -2.57
CA SER A 370 10.57 19.65 -2.14
C SER A 370 10.33 19.75 -0.63
N CYS A 371 10.41 18.62 0.08
CA CYS A 371 10.24 18.55 1.53
C CYS A 371 11.50 18.03 2.27
N ALA A 372 12.62 17.94 1.58
CA ALA A 372 13.82 17.30 2.11
C ALA A 372 14.52 18.05 3.23
N HIS A 373 14.20 19.31 3.51
CA HIS A 373 14.83 20.07 4.59
C HIS A 373 13.88 21.10 5.21
N ARG A 374 13.43 20.84 6.45
CA ARG A 374 13.07 21.83 7.47
C ARG A 374 11.96 22.86 7.18
N ASP A 375 11.21 22.74 6.07
CA ASP A 375 10.14 23.68 5.77
C ASP A 375 8.82 23.40 6.51
N PHE A 376 8.82 22.45 7.43
CA PHE A 376 7.71 22.27 8.38
C PHE A 376 7.47 23.51 9.26
N ALA A 377 8.46 24.41 9.41
CA ALA A 377 8.29 25.68 10.07
C ALA A 377 7.26 26.62 9.40
N HIS A 378 6.95 26.37 8.12
CA HIS A 378 5.98 27.16 7.33
C HIS A 378 4.59 26.49 7.22
N GLY A 379 4.37 25.40 7.95
CA GLY A 379 3.10 24.70 8.04
C GLY A 379 3.00 23.42 7.18
N PRO A 380 1.99 22.58 7.43
CA PRO A 380 1.81 21.29 6.76
C PRO A 380 1.58 21.40 5.25
N ASP A 381 1.32 22.60 4.73
CA ASP A 381 0.93 22.83 3.34
C ASP A 381 2.07 22.64 2.34
N HIS A 382 3.34 22.66 2.79
CA HIS A 382 4.49 22.54 1.89
C HIS A 382 4.90 21.12 1.56
N CYS A 383 4.53 20.16 2.40
CA CYS A 383 4.91 18.74 2.25
C CYS A 383 3.76 17.83 1.88
N VAL A 384 2.56 18.36 1.86
CA VAL A 384 1.36 17.62 1.50
C VAL A 384 0.99 17.96 0.07
N ALA A 385 1.00 16.97 -0.82
CA ALA A 385 0.49 17.18 -2.17
C ALA A 385 -1.01 17.52 -2.07
N ASP A 386 -1.36 18.72 -2.52
CA ASP A 386 -2.74 19.15 -2.67
C ASP A 386 -3.63 19.15 -1.41
N HIS A 387 -3.71 20.27 -0.73
CA HIS A 387 -4.72 20.60 0.30
C HIS A 387 -4.78 19.70 1.55
N GLY A 388 -3.68 19.07 1.96
CA GLY A 388 -3.63 18.26 3.17
C GLY A 388 -4.28 16.87 3.06
N VAL A 389 -4.58 16.40 1.85
CA VAL A 389 -5.25 15.12 1.59
C VAL A 389 -4.25 13.99 1.36
N ILE A 390 -3.15 14.26 0.64
CA ILE A 390 -2.17 13.25 0.22
C ILE A 390 -0.77 13.66 0.67
N ASP A 391 -0.16 12.84 1.51
CA ASP A 391 1.20 13.06 2.02
C ASP A 391 2.25 12.65 0.97
N THR A 392 3.25 13.50 0.74
CA THR A 392 4.35 13.18 -0.18
C THR A 392 5.28 12.11 0.40
N PRO A 393 6.03 11.35 -0.41
CA PRO A 393 7.08 10.47 0.08
C PRO A 393 8.11 11.18 0.97
N ALA A 394 8.47 12.41 0.65
CA ALA A 394 9.39 13.20 1.48
C ALA A 394 8.83 13.44 2.89
N PHE A 395 7.55 13.81 3.00
CA PHE A 395 6.88 13.92 4.29
C PHE A 395 6.89 12.59 5.05
N LEU A 396 6.49 11.49 4.39
CA LEU A 396 6.45 10.17 5.01
C LEU A 396 7.83 9.73 5.53
N MET A 397 8.90 10.06 4.79
CA MET A 397 10.29 9.79 5.21
C MET A 397 10.65 10.56 6.48
N VAL A 398 10.45 11.87 6.49
CA VAL A 398 10.79 12.76 7.61
C VAL A 398 9.98 12.38 8.85
N TYR A 399 8.67 12.23 8.69
CA TYR A 399 7.79 11.82 9.78
C TYR A 399 8.22 10.48 10.41
N THR A 400 8.51 9.48 9.57
CA THR A 400 8.92 8.16 10.05
C THR A 400 10.26 8.21 10.76
N GLU A 401 11.25 8.94 10.23
CA GLU A 401 12.58 9.05 10.86
C GLU A 401 12.50 9.75 12.22
N ASP A 402 11.68 10.80 12.34
CA ASP A 402 11.48 11.47 13.62
C ASP A 402 10.80 10.54 14.64
N ARG A 403 9.75 9.80 14.23
CA ARG A 403 9.10 8.81 15.10
C ARG A 403 10.07 7.70 15.52
N ALA A 404 10.91 7.24 14.60
CA ALA A 404 11.96 6.25 14.90
C ALA A 404 13.02 6.81 15.86
N THR A 405 13.46 8.05 15.65
CA THR A 405 14.45 8.72 16.51
C THR A 405 13.91 8.94 17.92
N ILE A 406 12.65 9.41 18.04
CA ILE A 406 11.96 9.53 19.32
C ILE A 406 11.85 8.15 20.00
N GLY A 407 11.44 7.12 19.25
CA GLY A 407 11.31 5.77 19.77
C GLY A 407 12.64 5.20 20.30
N ARG A 408 13.73 5.37 19.54
CA ARG A 408 15.08 4.93 19.96
C ARG A 408 15.57 5.69 21.21
N ALA A 409 15.32 7.01 21.29
CA ALA A 409 15.70 7.80 22.45
C ALA A 409 14.96 7.41 23.74
N MET A 410 13.77 6.82 23.59
CA MET A 410 12.92 6.37 24.71
C MET A 410 13.00 4.86 24.97
N LYS A 411 13.83 4.13 24.22
CA LYS A 411 14.04 2.69 24.47
C LYS A 411 14.51 2.50 25.91
N ASP A 412 14.01 1.48 26.55
CA ASP A 412 14.32 1.12 27.95
C ASP A 412 13.81 2.12 29.03
N CYS A 413 13.01 3.15 28.65
CA CYS A 413 12.44 4.09 29.60
C CYS A 413 11.08 3.64 30.17
N PHE A 414 10.48 2.62 29.59
CA PHE A 414 9.14 2.13 29.96
C PHE A 414 9.24 0.92 30.90
N ARG A 415 8.28 0.85 31.82
CA ARG A 415 8.06 -0.30 32.70
C ARG A 415 7.09 -1.30 32.04
N PRO A 416 7.09 -2.56 32.44
CA PRO A 416 6.14 -3.55 31.89
C PRO A 416 4.67 -3.23 32.11
N ASP A 417 4.34 -2.46 33.17
CA ASP A 417 3.01 -2.01 33.52
C ASP A 417 2.59 -0.68 32.86
N ASP A 418 3.52 0.03 32.24
CA ASP A 418 3.21 1.27 31.53
C ASP A 418 2.33 0.98 30.30
N PHE A 419 1.33 1.84 30.08
CA PHE A 419 0.42 1.78 28.94
C PHE A 419 0.26 3.16 28.29
N SER A 420 0.30 3.22 26.98
CA SER A 420 0.40 4.47 26.24
C SER A 420 -0.78 4.71 25.31
N ILE A 421 -1.26 5.93 25.25
CA ILE A 421 -2.15 6.40 24.17
C ILE A 421 -1.27 6.97 23.07
N LEU A 422 -1.25 6.30 21.93
CA LEU A 422 -0.37 6.59 20.80
C LEU A 422 -1.05 7.56 19.82
N GLY A 423 -0.31 8.49 19.27
CA GLY A 423 -0.73 9.31 18.12
C GLY A 423 -0.65 8.56 16.79
N GLY A 424 0.21 7.56 16.73
CA GLY A 424 0.37 6.62 15.63
C GLY A 424 0.98 5.32 16.16
N ALA A 425 0.58 4.18 15.61
CA ALA A 425 1.01 2.86 16.07
C ALA A 425 2.26 2.33 15.33
N GLY A 426 3.00 3.22 14.65
CA GLY A 426 4.10 2.87 13.75
C GLY A 426 5.48 2.84 14.41
N ALA A 427 6.40 3.66 13.88
CA ALA A 427 7.82 3.61 14.22
C ALA A 427 8.13 3.93 15.69
N GLN A 428 7.45 4.92 16.27
CA GLN A 428 7.71 5.29 17.66
C GLN A 428 7.50 4.13 18.65
N PRO A 429 6.32 3.47 18.71
CA PRO A 429 6.13 2.33 19.59
C PRO A 429 6.97 1.10 19.20
N TYR A 430 7.29 0.91 17.92
CA TYR A 430 8.16 -0.19 17.49
C TYR A 430 9.57 -0.09 18.08
N PHE A 431 10.22 1.08 17.97
CA PHE A 431 11.60 1.28 18.46
C PHE A 431 11.66 1.46 19.98
N ALA A 432 10.65 2.03 20.58
CA ALA A 432 10.58 2.20 22.04
C ALA A 432 10.09 0.92 22.77
N GLU A 433 9.61 -0.08 22.04
CA GLU A 433 9.05 -1.33 22.59
C GLU A 433 7.90 -1.07 23.59
N MET A 434 7.12 -0.01 23.37
CA MET A 434 6.05 0.40 24.27
C MET A 434 4.73 -0.30 23.97
N ARG A 435 3.96 -0.56 25.04
CA ARG A 435 2.58 -1.05 24.95
C ARG A 435 1.61 0.12 24.85
N GLY A 436 0.54 -0.07 24.09
CA GLY A 436 -0.47 0.99 23.97
C GLY A 436 -1.50 0.74 22.90
N ILE A 437 -2.40 1.72 22.76
CA ILE A 437 -3.41 1.80 21.69
C ILE A 437 -3.29 3.12 20.96
N ASP A 438 -3.67 3.14 19.70
CA ASP A 438 -3.70 4.36 18.90
C ASP A 438 -5.06 5.05 18.93
N VAL A 439 -5.04 6.37 18.83
CA VAL A 439 -6.27 7.18 18.83
C VAL A 439 -7.16 6.98 17.60
N PHE A 440 -6.63 6.37 16.53
CA PHE A 440 -7.38 6.11 15.31
C PHE A 440 -8.15 4.77 15.36
N GLY A 441 -7.81 3.89 16.31
CA GLY A 441 -8.49 2.61 16.50
C GLY A 441 -7.94 1.46 15.65
N LEU A 442 -6.74 1.60 15.08
CA LEU A 442 -6.14 0.48 14.34
C LEU A 442 -5.81 -0.70 15.28
N VAL A 443 -5.26 -0.38 16.46
CA VAL A 443 -4.88 -1.39 17.46
C VAL A 443 -5.76 -1.34 18.71
N SER A 444 -7.02 -0.88 18.55
CA SER A 444 -8.05 -0.83 19.61
C SER A 444 -9.43 -1.14 19.07
N ASP A 445 -10.01 -2.28 19.45
CA ASP A 445 -11.37 -2.68 19.08
C ASP A 445 -12.42 -1.70 19.64
N THR A 446 -12.21 -1.20 20.86
CA THR A 446 -13.11 -0.23 21.50
C THR A 446 -13.30 1.01 20.63
N ILE A 447 -12.21 1.55 20.07
CA ILE A 447 -12.26 2.74 19.19
C ILE A 447 -12.78 2.35 17.81
N ALA A 448 -12.28 1.24 17.25
CA ALA A 448 -12.66 0.80 15.90
C ALA A 448 -14.17 0.53 15.79
N HIS A 449 -14.78 -0.07 16.79
CA HIS A 449 -16.19 -0.49 16.81
C HIS A 449 -17.11 0.46 17.58
N GLY A 450 -16.60 1.18 18.61
CA GLY A 450 -17.39 1.98 19.52
C GLY A 450 -17.47 3.47 19.17
N ASP A 451 -16.36 4.08 18.79
CA ASP A 451 -16.34 5.51 18.53
C ASP A 451 -16.88 5.86 17.13
N PRO A 452 -17.66 6.95 17.01
CA PRO A 452 -18.16 7.41 15.72
C PRO A 452 -17.02 7.95 14.85
N ARG A 453 -17.26 8.04 13.56
CA ARG A 453 -16.35 8.75 12.65
C ARG A 453 -16.35 10.24 12.97
N SER A 454 -15.17 10.83 13.09
CA SER A 454 -15.00 12.23 13.52
C SER A 454 -14.47 13.13 12.40
N ARG A 455 -13.89 12.56 11.34
CA ARG A 455 -13.35 13.29 10.20
C ARG A 455 -13.32 12.45 8.93
N ALA A 456 -13.41 13.12 7.79
CA ALA A 456 -13.33 12.50 6.48
C ALA A 456 -11.90 12.61 5.92
N ARG A 457 -11.00 11.75 6.39
CA ARG A 457 -9.67 11.57 5.80
C ARG A 457 -9.39 10.10 5.60
N ALA A 458 -9.02 9.70 4.40
CA ALA A 458 -8.69 8.31 4.11
C ALA A 458 -7.69 7.76 5.13
N GLY A 459 -7.99 6.61 5.72
CA GLY A 459 -7.16 5.98 6.74
C GLY A 459 -7.24 6.57 8.16
N HIS A 460 -7.84 7.73 8.36
CA HIS A 460 -7.88 8.46 9.63
C HIS A 460 -9.27 9.00 9.92
N THR A 461 -10.31 8.20 9.77
CA THR A 461 -11.69 8.68 9.93
C THR A 461 -12.16 8.71 11.37
N LYS A 462 -11.53 7.98 12.28
CA LYS A 462 -11.87 7.94 13.72
C LYS A 462 -10.87 8.70 14.58
N TRP A 463 -11.35 9.10 15.76
CA TRP A 463 -10.54 9.61 16.84
C TRP A 463 -11.18 9.15 18.16
N GLY A 464 -10.43 8.41 18.98
CA GLY A 464 -10.92 7.86 20.21
C GLY A 464 -11.47 8.93 21.16
N SER A 465 -12.66 8.70 21.70
CA SER A 465 -13.23 9.56 22.74
C SER A 465 -12.35 9.53 23.98
N GLN A 466 -12.26 10.67 24.70
CA GLN A 466 -11.47 10.74 25.92
C GLN A 466 -11.93 9.70 26.96
N ALA A 467 -13.22 9.40 27.01
CA ALA A 467 -13.78 8.38 27.90
C ALA A 467 -13.24 6.98 27.56
N ASN A 468 -13.24 6.60 26.27
CA ASN A 468 -12.73 5.31 25.82
C ASN A 468 -11.21 5.19 26.01
N LEU A 469 -10.47 6.29 25.78
CA LEU A 469 -9.02 6.32 25.99
C LEU A 469 -8.66 6.26 27.48
N ALA A 470 -9.40 6.96 28.36
CA ALA A 470 -9.17 6.98 29.80
C ALA A 470 -9.49 5.63 30.47
N ALA A 471 -10.40 4.83 29.88
CA ALA A 471 -10.75 3.50 30.40
C ALA A 471 -9.56 2.52 30.43
N TYR A 472 -8.52 2.77 29.63
CA TYR A 472 -7.28 2.00 29.64
C TYR A 472 -6.31 2.38 30.77
N ASP A 473 -6.65 3.35 31.62
CA ASP A 473 -5.81 3.92 32.67
C ASP A 473 -4.37 4.22 32.20
N PRO A 474 -4.18 5.03 31.15
CA PRO A 474 -2.87 5.21 30.52
C PRO A 474 -1.86 5.86 31.48
N THR A 475 -0.61 5.45 31.33
CA THR A 475 0.54 6.08 32.00
C THR A 475 1.07 7.26 31.18
N PHE A 476 1.00 7.16 29.85
CA PHE A 476 1.50 8.16 28.90
C PHE A 476 0.47 8.49 27.82
N VAL A 477 0.48 9.75 27.35
CA VAL A 477 -0.36 10.22 26.24
C VAL A 477 0.51 10.88 25.19
N PHE A 478 0.94 10.08 24.21
CA PHE A 478 1.74 10.50 23.06
C PHE A 478 0.88 11.04 21.90
N SER A 479 -0.42 10.87 21.93
CA SER A 479 -1.34 11.52 20.99
C SER A 479 -1.47 13.02 21.22
N CYS A 480 -0.98 13.49 22.35
CA CYS A 480 -0.93 14.89 22.76
C CYS A 480 0.53 15.29 22.93
N TYR A 481 1.14 15.78 21.87
CA TYR A 481 2.56 16.13 21.85
C TYR A 481 2.82 17.41 21.05
N LYS A 482 4.00 17.96 21.25
CA LYS A 482 4.58 19.00 20.38
C LYS A 482 6.09 18.79 20.20
N LEU A 483 6.56 19.09 18.98
CA LEU A 483 7.96 19.32 18.67
C LEU A 483 8.24 20.83 18.76
N HIS A 484 9.40 21.25 19.28
CA HIS A 484 9.73 22.65 19.46
C HIS A 484 11.24 22.88 19.65
N ASP A 485 11.69 24.16 19.54
CA ASP A 485 13.10 24.54 19.50
C ASP A 485 13.69 24.90 20.87
N THR A 486 12.88 25.01 21.93
CA THR A 486 13.32 25.49 23.24
C THR A 486 13.07 24.44 24.32
N PRO A 487 13.87 24.41 25.41
CA PRO A 487 13.65 23.46 26.52
C PRO A 487 12.33 23.72 27.28
N THR A 488 11.75 24.90 27.17
CA THR A 488 10.50 25.26 27.86
C THR A 488 9.31 24.61 27.15
N PRO A 489 8.49 23.79 27.85
CA PRO A 489 7.36 23.12 27.24
C PRO A 489 6.28 24.11 26.77
N PRO A 490 5.85 24.04 25.50
CA PRO A 490 4.75 24.85 25.03
C PRO A 490 3.41 24.29 25.55
N PRO A 491 2.34 25.11 25.59
CA PRO A 491 1.00 24.63 25.91
C PRO A 491 0.59 23.54 24.91
N LEU A 492 0.21 22.35 25.40
CA LEU A 492 -0.18 21.23 24.54
C LEU A 492 -1.63 21.33 24.03
N GLY A 493 -2.49 22.09 24.73
CA GLY A 493 -3.88 22.31 24.30
C GLY A 493 -4.83 21.12 24.50
N CYS A 494 -4.35 20.03 25.09
CA CYS A 494 -5.13 18.83 25.38
C CYS A 494 -5.19 18.63 26.90
N GLY A 495 -6.39 18.61 27.44
CA GLY A 495 -6.63 18.46 28.89
C GLY A 495 -6.74 17.01 29.31
N TRP A 496 -5.72 16.49 30.00
CA TRP A 496 -5.76 15.20 30.68
C TRP A 496 -5.62 15.43 32.20
N ALA A 497 -6.70 15.19 32.96
CA ALA A 497 -6.68 15.33 34.41
C ALA A 497 -5.69 14.32 35.02
N GLY A 498 -4.82 14.81 35.94
CA GLY A 498 -3.81 13.98 36.58
C GLY A 498 -2.53 13.74 35.78
N PHE A 499 -2.37 14.39 34.62
CA PHE A 499 -1.16 14.33 33.81
C PHE A 499 -0.36 15.64 33.87
N GLU A 500 0.92 15.56 33.56
CA GLU A 500 1.83 16.69 33.44
C GLU A 500 2.67 16.60 32.15
N PRO A 501 3.09 17.73 31.56
CA PRO A 501 3.96 17.72 30.42
C PRO A 501 5.38 17.27 30.79
N ILE A 502 5.92 16.36 30.01
CA ILE A 502 7.32 15.92 30.06
C ILE A 502 8.00 16.37 28.77
N THR A 503 9.14 17.02 28.90
CA THR A 503 9.96 17.42 27.74
C THR A 503 11.23 16.59 27.67
N MET A 504 11.52 16.08 26.48
CA MET A 504 12.74 15.36 26.15
C MET A 504 13.58 16.20 25.18
N HIS A 505 14.88 16.26 25.38
CA HIS A 505 15.84 16.73 24.38
C HIS A 505 16.27 15.55 23.53
N ILE A 506 15.95 15.57 22.25
CA ILE A 506 16.19 14.50 21.28
C ILE A 506 16.87 15.11 20.06
N PRO A 507 18.21 15.10 20.01
CA PRO A 507 18.95 15.65 18.87
C PRO A 507 18.65 14.89 17.57
N GLY A 508 18.64 15.65 16.46
CA GLY A 508 18.54 15.06 15.11
C GLY A 508 17.12 14.87 14.61
N LEU A 509 16.12 15.46 15.25
CA LEU A 509 14.77 15.54 14.69
C LEU A 509 14.78 16.44 13.44
N LEU A 510 14.01 16.04 12.44
CA LEU A 510 13.99 16.65 11.10
C LEU A 510 12.81 17.61 10.90
N GLU A 511 11.67 17.36 11.58
CA GLU A 511 10.47 18.17 11.42
C GLU A 511 10.64 19.56 12.03
N GLN A 512 10.84 19.62 13.34
CA GLN A 512 10.93 20.88 14.08
C GLN A 512 11.68 20.68 15.39
N GLY A 513 12.73 21.47 15.61
CA GLY A 513 13.47 21.54 16.85
C GLY A 513 14.05 20.23 17.34
N GLU A 514 14.58 20.25 18.57
CA GLU A 514 15.17 19.07 19.21
C GLU A 514 14.47 18.70 20.52
N TYR A 515 13.32 19.33 20.79
CA TYR A 515 12.54 19.06 22.00
C TYR A 515 11.20 18.44 21.67
N TYR A 516 10.89 17.37 22.37
CA TYR A 516 9.65 16.62 22.25
C TYR A 516 8.91 16.63 23.57
N THR A 517 7.73 17.27 23.61
CA THR A 517 6.89 17.34 24.81
C THR A 517 5.65 16.48 24.64
N PHE A 518 5.36 15.63 25.63
CA PHE A 518 4.18 14.77 25.72
C PHE A 518 3.64 14.75 27.14
N LEU A 519 2.54 14.04 27.41
CA LEU A 519 1.93 13.95 28.74
C LEU A 519 2.27 12.63 29.44
N ALA A 520 2.65 12.72 30.72
CA ALA A 520 2.79 11.57 31.61
C ALA A 520 1.92 11.74 32.85
N LYS A 521 1.42 10.61 33.41
CA LYS A 521 0.65 10.58 34.65
C LYS A 521 1.52 11.11 35.80
N LYS A 522 1.02 12.07 36.60
CA LYS A 522 1.78 12.70 37.70
C LYS A 522 2.34 11.72 38.72
N SER A 523 1.64 10.61 38.96
CA SER A 523 2.09 9.55 39.85
C SER A 523 3.26 8.72 39.29
N ARG A 524 3.55 8.84 37.97
CA ARG A 524 4.61 8.11 37.29
C ARG A 524 5.86 8.96 37.20
N HIS A 525 6.81 8.74 38.09
CA HIS A 525 8.13 9.35 37.93
C HIS A 525 8.81 8.79 36.69
N PHE A 526 8.84 9.60 35.61
CA PHE A 526 9.49 9.25 34.34
C PHE A 526 10.95 9.66 34.38
N ASP A 527 11.83 8.66 34.40
CA ASP A 527 13.29 8.87 34.31
C ASP A 527 13.80 8.26 33.01
N CYS A 528 14.32 9.10 32.15
CA CYS A 528 14.77 8.73 30.82
C CYS A 528 15.94 9.66 30.41
N PRO A 529 16.99 9.15 29.77
CA PRO A 529 18.05 9.99 29.23
C PRO A 529 17.49 11.07 28.30
N GLY A 530 17.96 12.32 28.45
CA GLY A 530 17.47 13.45 27.68
C GLY A 530 16.24 14.16 28.24
N ARG A 531 15.65 13.70 29.38
CA ARG A 531 14.58 14.45 30.04
C ARG A 531 15.09 15.82 30.49
N VAL A 532 14.39 16.87 30.07
CA VAL A 532 14.62 18.25 30.55
C VAL A 532 14.08 18.34 31.98
N LYS A 533 14.90 18.85 32.91
CA LYS A 533 14.56 19.00 34.33
C LYS A 533 13.85 20.33 34.60
#